data_be4f382c41c33178d55876eeabe6f4e7
#
_entry.id   be4f382c41c33178d55876eeabe6f4e7
#
_cell.length_a   1.000
_cell.length_b   1.000
_cell.length_c   1.000
_cell.angle_alpha   90.00
_cell.angle_beta   90.00
_cell.angle_gamma   90.00
#
_symmetry.space_group_name_H-M   'P 1'
#
loop_
_entity.id
_entity.type
_entity.pdbx_description
1 polymer ?
#
loop_
_entity_poly.entity_id
_entity_poly.type
_entity_poly.pdbx_seq_one_letter_code
_entity_poly.pdbx_strand_id
1 'polypeptide(L)'
;GTGTSEAPDAIIEASMQLDLCDALSPGAWRLGIATADIDYSLLETSQRLRSDAERVIRHLEEGGSVADDAVCRKIRRVNEGCVQMNENIRAQARAWLAQGKLVGLVGGDHSTPYGLVQALGERGEGFGILHIDAHCDLRRAYEGFEYSHASIMYNVLRDVPQAERIVEVGVRDYCDAEAELARSSERIRMFDDTQLSAAAFEGETWGATCRRIVAELPERVYVSFDIDGLSVEYCPHTGTPVAGGLTFNQAVYLLHETVRSGRRIIGFDVVEVVPRPGSSIDASTGARILYKLCGLTLKSEL
;
A
#
# COMPACT_ATOMS: atom_id res chain seq x y z
N GLY A 1 -0.65 -10.90 10.17
CA GLY A 1 -1.59 -10.45 11.20
C GLY A 1 -3.02 -10.69 10.81
N THR A 2 -3.93 -10.61 11.77
CA THR A 2 -5.37 -10.74 11.56
C THR A 2 -6.02 -9.37 11.81
N GLY A 3 -7.05 -8.98 11.04
CA GLY A 3 -7.84 -7.78 11.31
C GLY A 3 -7.78 -6.69 10.24
N THR A 4 -6.85 -6.77 9.29
CA THR A 4 -6.76 -5.80 8.19
C THR A 4 -8.03 -5.74 7.34
N SER A 5 -8.77 -6.85 7.23
CA SER A 5 -10.04 -6.89 6.50
C SER A 5 -11.15 -6.01 7.13
N GLU A 6 -10.98 -5.58 8.38
CA GLU A 6 -11.91 -4.68 9.09
C GLU A 6 -11.50 -3.19 8.92
N ALA A 7 -10.35 -2.94 8.29
CA ALA A 7 -9.80 -1.60 8.14
C ALA A 7 -10.71 -0.63 7.36
N PRO A 8 -11.33 -1.02 6.23
CA PRO A 8 -12.16 -0.07 5.47
C PRO A 8 -13.27 0.54 6.30
N ASP A 9 -14.05 -0.28 7.01
CA ASP A 9 -15.15 0.19 7.87
C ASP A 9 -14.61 1.10 8.99
N ALA A 10 -13.54 0.67 9.68
CA ALA A 10 -12.97 1.41 10.80
C ALA A 10 -12.36 2.76 10.37
N ILE A 11 -11.69 2.82 9.22
CA ILE A 11 -11.12 4.06 8.68
C ILE A 11 -12.24 5.02 8.29
N ILE A 12 -13.29 4.55 7.63
CA ILE A 12 -14.43 5.38 7.25
C ILE A 12 -15.15 5.90 8.48
N GLU A 13 -15.37 5.07 9.50
CA GLU A 13 -15.95 5.51 10.78
C GLU A 13 -15.08 6.57 11.45
N ALA A 14 -13.76 6.33 11.55
CA ALA A 14 -12.82 7.30 12.14
C ALA A 14 -12.76 8.61 11.34
N SER A 15 -12.98 8.57 10.02
CA SER A 15 -12.99 9.76 9.18
C SER A 15 -14.08 10.76 9.50
N MET A 16 -15.17 10.32 10.13
CA MET A 16 -16.26 11.20 10.58
C MET A 16 -15.84 12.17 11.70
N GLN A 17 -14.70 11.93 12.34
CA GLN A 17 -14.12 12.80 13.37
C GLN A 17 -13.07 13.79 12.80
N LEU A 18 -12.89 13.84 11.48
CA LEU A 18 -11.89 14.71 10.86
C LEU A 18 -12.44 16.12 10.64
N ASP A 19 -11.66 17.12 11.05
CA ASP A 19 -11.83 18.48 10.56
C ASP A 19 -11.33 18.57 9.11
N LEU A 20 -12.18 19.13 8.24
CA LEU A 20 -11.88 19.19 6.80
C LEU A 20 -10.94 20.35 6.40
N CYS A 21 -10.51 21.17 7.36
CA CYS A 21 -9.53 22.23 7.13
C CYS A 21 -8.11 21.64 7.08
N ASP A 22 -7.50 21.67 5.92
CA ASP A 22 -6.13 21.18 5.70
C ASP A 22 -5.26 22.26 5.06
N ALA A 23 -4.15 22.61 5.72
CA ALA A 23 -3.24 23.66 5.24
C ALA A 23 -2.50 23.28 3.95
N LEU A 24 -2.31 21.97 3.68
CA LEU A 24 -1.61 21.49 2.48
C LEU A 24 -2.53 21.42 1.26
N SER A 25 -3.82 21.24 1.48
CA SER A 25 -4.85 21.13 0.42
C SER A 25 -6.12 21.92 0.81
N PRO A 26 -6.04 23.25 0.99
CA PRO A 26 -7.15 24.03 1.50
C PRO A 26 -8.36 23.94 0.57
N GLY A 27 -9.49 23.52 1.15
CA GLY A 27 -10.76 23.41 0.44
C GLY A 27 -10.89 22.24 -0.53
N ALA A 28 -9.94 21.30 -0.58
CA ALA A 28 -9.97 20.14 -1.48
C ALA A 28 -11.26 19.32 -1.36
N TRP A 29 -11.84 19.20 -0.14
CA TRP A 29 -13.11 18.51 0.08
C TRP A 29 -14.28 19.07 -0.75
N ARG A 30 -14.21 20.34 -1.17
CA ARG A 30 -15.24 20.99 -2.03
C ARG A 30 -15.26 20.44 -3.44
N LEU A 31 -14.18 19.80 -3.89
CA LEU A 31 -14.09 19.16 -5.21
C LEU A 31 -14.82 17.81 -5.22
N GLY A 32 -15.22 17.32 -4.07
CA GLY A 32 -15.98 16.08 -3.90
C GLY A 32 -15.07 14.88 -3.59
N ILE A 33 -15.27 14.32 -2.40
CA ILE A 33 -14.69 13.04 -1.98
C ILE A 33 -15.88 12.13 -1.68
N ALA A 34 -15.92 10.96 -2.29
CA ALA A 34 -17.00 10.00 -2.10
C ALA A 34 -16.43 8.60 -1.89
N THR A 35 -17.09 7.82 -1.06
CA THR A 35 -16.80 6.39 -0.87
C THR A 35 -17.78 5.59 -1.71
N ALA A 36 -17.26 4.62 -2.48
CA ALA A 36 -18.10 3.61 -3.12
C ALA A 36 -18.63 2.62 -2.08
N ASP A 37 -19.73 1.95 -2.41
CA ASP A 37 -20.28 0.92 -1.55
C ASP A 37 -19.26 -0.21 -1.32
N ILE A 38 -19.17 -0.68 -0.08
CA ILE A 38 -18.27 -1.79 0.29
C ILE A 38 -18.83 -3.08 -0.26
N ASP A 39 -18.00 -3.85 -0.97
CA ASP A 39 -18.36 -5.17 -1.47
C ASP A 39 -18.14 -6.26 -0.41
N TYR A 40 -19.14 -6.47 0.42
CA TYR A 40 -19.09 -7.48 1.48
C TYR A 40 -18.99 -8.93 0.95
N SER A 41 -19.25 -9.19 -0.34
CA SER A 41 -19.04 -10.52 -0.93
C SER A 41 -17.57 -10.91 -0.97
N LEU A 42 -16.67 -9.92 -1.11
CA LEU A 42 -15.22 -10.13 -0.99
C LEU A 42 -14.84 -10.54 0.43
N LEU A 43 -15.43 -9.91 1.44
CA LEU A 43 -15.18 -10.25 2.85
C LEU A 43 -15.64 -11.68 3.16
N GLU A 44 -16.82 -12.10 2.71
CA GLU A 44 -17.31 -13.47 2.89
C GLU A 44 -16.38 -14.49 2.23
N THR A 45 -15.90 -14.20 1.02
CA THR A 45 -14.94 -15.05 0.31
C THR A 45 -13.61 -15.14 1.05
N SER A 46 -13.07 -14.01 1.53
CA SER A 46 -11.86 -13.94 2.35
C SER A 46 -11.99 -14.79 3.61
N GLN A 47 -13.08 -14.64 4.36
CA GLN A 47 -13.33 -15.42 5.58
C GLN A 47 -13.37 -16.93 5.32
N ARG A 48 -13.99 -17.36 4.22
CA ARG A 48 -14.04 -18.76 3.81
C ARG A 48 -12.65 -19.32 3.47
N LEU A 49 -11.82 -18.56 2.75
CA LEU A 49 -10.49 -18.99 2.32
C LEU A 49 -9.47 -18.90 3.46
N ARG A 50 -9.71 -18.03 4.43
CA ARG A 50 -8.82 -17.83 5.58
C ARG A 50 -8.52 -19.13 6.33
N SER A 51 -9.51 -20.00 6.52
CA SER A 51 -9.30 -21.28 7.20
C SER A 51 -8.34 -22.20 6.44
N ASP A 52 -8.30 -22.12 5.11
CA ASP A 52 -7.33 -22.87 4.30
C ASP A 52 -5.94 -22.24 4.41
N ALA A 53 -5.83 -20.90 4.39
CA ALA A 53 -4.57 -20.19 4.57
C ALA A 53 -3.96 -20.46 5.95
N GLU A 54 -4.73 -20.35 7.03
CA GLU A 54 -4.26 -20.63 8.40
C GLU A 54 -3.78 -22.07 8.58
N ARG A 55 -4.40 -23.04 7.89
CA ARG A 55 -3.94 -24.44 7.93
C ARG A 55 -2.62 -24.62 7.18
N VAL A 56 -2.42 -23.91 6.05
CA VAL A 56 -1.14 -23.93 5.34
C VAL A 56 -0.05 -23.32 6.21
N ILE A 57 -0.27 -22.13 6.75
CA ILE A 57 0.69 -21.43 7.62
C ILE A 57 1.10 -22.34 8.79
N ARG A 58 0.14 -22.86 9.53
CA ARG A 58 0.42 -23.74 10.67
C ARG A 58 1.22 -24.98 10.25
N HIS A 59 0.89 -25.61 9.13
CA HIS A 59 1.61 -26.77 8.61
C HIS A 59 3.08 -26.43 8.33
N LEU A 60 3.35 -25.26 7.76
CA LEU A 60 4.72 -24.81 7.48
C LEU A 60 5.48 -24.47 8.76
N GLU A 61 4.83 -23.81 9.73
CA GLU A 61 5.40 -23.53 11.06
C GLU A 61 5.78 -24.80 11.81
N GLU A 62 5.04 -25.89 11.60
CA GLU A 62 5.32 -27.22 12.18
C GLU A 62 6.40 -27.98 11.39
N GLY A 63 7.04 -27.36 10.37
CA GLY A 63 8.12 -27.95 9.58
C GLY A 63 7.64 -28.78 8.37
N GLY A 64 6.36 -28.68 8.01
CA GLY A 64 5.81 -29.30 6.82
C GLY A 64 6.26 -28.62 5.52
N SER A 65 5.82 -29.14 4.37
CA SER A 65 6.23 -28.68 3.05
C SER A 65 5.09 -28.10 2.24
N VAL A 66 5.36 -27.03 1.50
CA VAL A 66 4.44 -26.50 0.46
C VAL A 66 4.16 -27.53 -0.64
N ALA A 67 5.03 -28.53 -0.80
CA ALA A 67 4.89 -29.60 -1.81
C ALA A 67 3.92 -30.71 -1.38
N ASP A 68 3.43 -30.72 -0.16
CA ASP A 68 2.48 -31.72 0.30
C ASP A 68 1.14 -31.57 -0.43
N ASP A 69 0.61 -32.66 -0.98
CA ASP A 69 -0.59 -32.64 -1.83
C ASP A 69 -1.80 -31.93 -1.22
N ALA A 70 -2.02 -32.12 0.09
CA ALA A 70 -3.12 -31.47 0.80
C ALA A 70 -2.91 -29.98 0.95
N VAL A 71 -1.67 -29.55 1.12
CA VAL A 71 -1.23 -28.14 1.22
C VAL A 71 -1.30 -27.49 -0.14
N CYS A 72 -0.77 -28.10 -1.18
CA CYS A 72 -0.86 -27.63 -2.57
C CYS A 72 -2.30 -27.32 -3.00
N ARG A 73 -3.25 -28.19 -2.65
CA ARG A 73 -4.67 -27.97 -2.98
C ARG A 73 -5.24 -26.73 -2.27
N LYS A 74 -4.84 -26.47 -1.03
CA LYS A 74 -5.27 -25.29 -0.26
C LYS A 74 -4.65 -24.02 -0.80
N ILE A 75 -3.34 -24.02 -1.05
CA ILE A 75 -2.61 -22.90 -1.66
C ILE A 75 -3.27 -22.53 -3.00
N ARG A 76 -3.53 -23.51 -3.87
CA ARG A 76 -4.19 -23.26 -5.15
C ARG A 76 -5.55 -22.59 -4.97
N ARG A 77 -6.37 -23.05 -4.05
CA ARG A 77 -7.70 -22.50 -3.79
C ARG A 77 -7.64 -21.06 -3.29
N VAL A 78 -6.68 -20.75 -2.42
CA VAL A 78 -6.45 -19.38 -1.94
C VAL A 78 -5.97 -18.50 -3.09
N ASN A 79 -4.99 -18.95 -3.89
CA ASN A 79 -4.50 -18.20 -5.04
C ASN A 79 -5.60 -17.93 -6.09
N GLU A 80 -6.46 -18.90 -6.38
CA GLU A 80 -7.64 -18.72 -7.26
C GLU A 80 -8.60 -17.66 -6.70
N GLY A 81 -8.82 -17.64 -5.38
CA GLY A 81 -9.62 -16.61 -4.73
C GLY A 81 -8.99 -15.22 -4.81
N CYS A 82 -7.68 -15.12 -4.66
CA CYS A 82 -6.96 -13.85 -4.83
C CYS A 82 -7.02 -13.34 -6.27
N VAL A 83 -6.92 -14.23 -7.28
CA VAL A 83 -7.14 -13.86 -8.69
C VAL A 83 -8.53 -13.26 -8.87
N GLN A 84 -9.56 -13.89 -8.30
CA GLN A 84 -10.93 -13.39 -8.41
C GLN A 84 -11.11 -12.01 -7.73
N MET A 85 -10.49 -11.81 -6.57
CA MET A 85 -10.46 -10.51 -5.88
C MET A 85 -9.81 -9.44 -6.75
N ASN A 86 -8.62 -9.72 -7.31
CA ASN A 86 -7.89 -8.79 -8.16
C ASN A 86 -8.69 -8.40 -9.41
N GLU A 87 -9.36 -9.37 -10.06
CA GLU A 87 -10.23 -9.11 -11.20
C GLU A 87 -11.44 -8.23 -10.84
N ASN A 88 -12.05 -8.45 -9.68
CA ASN A 88 -13.16 -7.65 -9.19
C ASN A 88 -12.72 -6.20 -8.95
N ILE A 89 -11.62 -6.00 -8.20
CA ILE A 89 -11.08 -4.67 -7.92
C ILE A 89 -10.68 -3.98 -9.22
N ARG A 90 -10.02 -4.68 -10.14
CA ARG A 90 -9.62 -4.16 -11.45
C ARG A 90 -10.84 -3.69 -12.26
N ALA A 91 -11.90 -4.47 -12.28
CA ALA A 91 -13.13 -4.12 -13.01
C ALA A 91 -13.82 -2.89 -12.43
N GLN A 92 -13.91 -2.79 -11.10
CA GLN A 92 -14.49 -1.63 -10.42
C GLN A 92 -13.64 -0.38 -10.64
N ALA A 93 -12.31 -0.47 -10.46
CA ALA A 93 -11.38 0.62 -10.70
C ALA A 93 -11.49 1.13 -12.14
N ARG A 94 -11.49 0.23 -13.12
CA ARG A 94 -11.67 0.57 -14.55
C ARG A 94 -12.97 1.34 -14.80
N ALA A 95 -14.07 0.93 -14.18
CA ALA A 95 -15.36 1.59 -14.33
C ALA A 95 -15.35 3.05 -13.81
N TRP A 96 -14.67 3.31 -12.69
CA TRP A 96 -14.53 4.67 -12.15
C TRP A 96 -13.54 5.51 -12.95
N LEU A 97 -12.39 4.92 -13.33
CA LEU A 97 -11.38 5.60 -14.16
C LEU A 97 -11.96 6.01 -15.54
N ALA A 98 -12.82 5.18 -16.13
CA ALA A 98 -13.51 5.50 -17.40
C ALA A 98 -14.46 6.70 -17.28
N GLN A 99 -14.95 7.00 -16.08
CA GLN A 99 -15.76 8.18 -15.77
C GLN A 99 -14.92 9.42 -15.42
N GLY A 100 -13.59 9.35 -15.57
CA GLY A 100 -12.68 10.44 -15.24
C GLY A 100 -12.49 10.66 -13.73
N LYS A 101 -12.79 9.66 -12.90
CA LYS A 101 -12.59 9.75 -11.45
C LYS A 101 -11.14 9.41 -11.08
N LEU A 102 -10.63 10.09 -10.06
CA LEU A 102 -9.44 9.67 -9.34
C LEU A 102 -9.85 8.60 -8.34
N VAL A 103 -9.12 7.50 -8.32
CA VAL A 103 -9.49 6.33 -7.50
C VAL A 103 -8.45 6.14 -6.41
N GLY A 104 -8.90 6.17 -5.15
CA GLY A 104 -8.15 5.70 -3.99
C GLY A 104 -8.74 4.39 -3.49
N LEU A 105 -7.91 3.47 -3.04
CA LEU A 105 -8.32 2.20 -2.45
C LEU A 105 -8.05 2.23 -0.95
N VAL A 106 -9.06 1.88 -0.16
CA VAL A 106 -8.89 1.60 1.27
C VAL A 106 -8.93 0.09 1.42
N GLY A 107 -7.79 -0.49 1.69
CA GLY A 107 -7.65 -1.93 1.67
C GLY A 107 -7.69 -2.58 3.04
N GLY A 108 -7.61 -3.86 2.98
CA GLY A 108 -7.19 -4.80 3.97
C GLY A 108 -5.66 -4.88 4.00
N ASP A 109 -5.14 -6.05 3.65
CA ASP A 109 -3.70 -6.24 3.51
C ASP A 109 -3.15 -5.67 2.18
N HIS A 110 -1.83 -5.61 2.06
CA HIS A 110 -1.15 -4.99 0.91
C HIS A 110 -1.29 -5.78 -0.42
N SER A 111 -2.02 -6.90 -0.43
CA SER A 111 -2.36 -7.58 -1.70
C SER A 111 -3.51 -6.91 -2.44
N THR A 112 -4.37 -6.17 -1.74
CA THR A 112 -5.62 -5.61 -2.27
C THR A 112 -5.45 -4.57 -3.38
N PRO A 113 -4.45 -3.67 -3.39
CA PRO A 113 -4.31 -2.65 -4.43
C PRO A 113 -3.90 -3.17 -5.81
N TYR A 114 -3.45 -4.41 -5.92
CA TYR A 114 -2.90 -4.95 -7.18
C TYR A 114 -3.87 -4.78 -8.37
N GLY A 115 -5.17 -5.04 -8.17
CA GLY A 115 -6.18 -4.85 -9.22
C GLY A 115 -6.32 -3.38 -9.68
N LEU A 116 -6.20 -2.42 -8.77
CA LEU A 116 -6.21 -0.98 -9.10
C LEU A 116 -4.97 -0.60 -9.91
N VAL A 117 -3.78 -1.06 -9.51
CA VAL A 117 -2.53 -0.81 -10.23
C VAL A 117 -2.59 -1.38 -11.66
N GLN A 118 -3.17 -2.59 -11.83
CA GLN A 118 -3.42 -3.16 -13.15
C GLN A 118 -4.34 -2.29 -13.99
N ALA A 119 -5.45 -1.80 -13.42
CA ALA A 119 -6.39 -0.93 -14.12
C ALA A 119 -5.76 0.40 -14.57
N LEU A 120 -4.84 0.95 -13.77
CA LEU A 120 -4.06 2.13 -14.16
C LEU A 120 -3.09 1.80 -15.30
N GLY A 121 -2.41 0.65 -15.26
CA GLY A 121 -1.52 0.19 -16.32
C GLY A 121 -2.24 0.01 -17.67
N GLU A 122 -3.49 -0.45 -17.68
CA GLU A 122 -4.30 -0.63 -18.88
C GLU A 122 -4.60 0.68 -19.63
N ARG A 123 -4.43 1.82 -19.00
CA ARG A 123 -4.53 3.13 -19.69
C ARG A 123 -3.38 3.39 -20.64
N GLY A 124 -2.32 2.59 -20.60
CA GLY A 124 -1.18 2.66 -21.50
C GLY A 124 -0.18 3.78 -21.21
N GLU A 125 -0.43 4.61 -20.20
CA GLU A 125 0.44 5.72 -19.81
C GLU A 125 1.40 5.26 -18.69
N GLY A 126 2.70 5.57 -18.83
CA GLY A 126 3.70 5.27 -17.83
C GLY A 126 3.48 6.02 -16.52
N PHE A 127 3.84 5.40 -15.40
CA PHE A 127 3.79 6.00 -14.06
C PHE A 127 4.84 5.40 -13.12
N GLY A 128 5.14 6.12 -12.05
CA GLY A 128 5.91 5.57 -10.94
C GLY A 128 5.03 5.20 -9.76
N ILE A 129 5.55 4.36 -8.89
CA ILE A 129 4.95 4.03 -7.60
C ILE A 129 5.83 4.63 -6.50
N LEU A 130 5.26 5.48 -5.68
CA LEU A 130 5.84 5.86 -4.39
C LEU A 130 5.31 4.88 -3.35
N HIS A 131 6.16 3.95 -2.95
CA HIS A 131 5.86 2.87 -2.01
C HIS A 131 6.40 3.24 -0.62
N ILE A 132 5.52 3.54 0.31
CA ILE A 132 5.86 3.86 1.71
C ILE A 132 5.49 2.65 2.55
N ASP A 133 6.49 1.98 3.12
CA ASP A 133 6.34 0.67 3.74
C ASP A 133 7.54 0.32 4.63
N ALA A 134 7.36 -0.54 5.60
CA ALA A 134 8.46 -1.18 6.33
C ALA A 134 9.11 -2.31 5.52
N HIS A 135 8.41 -2.85 4.52
CA HIS A 135 8.79 -4.03 3.74
C HIS A 135 9.00 -3.68 2.26
N CYS A 136 9.67 -4.58 1.52
CA CYS A 136 9.84 -4.43 0.06
C CYS A 136 8.64 -4.96 -0.73
N ASP A 137 7.93 -5.95 -0.20
CA ASP A 137 6.86 -6.67 -0.89
C ASP A 137 7.26 -7.24 -2.26
N LEU A 138 8.54 -7.62 -2.36
CA LEU A 138 9.18 -8.14 -3.56
C LEU A 138 9.29 -9.68 -3.56
N ARG A 139 8.63 -10.38 -2.65
CA ARG A 139 8.63 -11.84 -2.63
C ARG A 139 7.86 -12.40 -3.82
N ARG A 140 8.45 -13.36 -4.52
CA ARG A 140 7.77 -14.05 -5.61
C ARG A 140 6.48 -14.76 -5.15
N ALA A 141 6.50 -15.31 -3.96
CA ALA A 141 5.38 -15.85 -3.21
C ALA A 141 5.76 -15.90 -1.73
N TYR A 142 4.82 -15.80 -0.85
CA TYR A 142 5.03 -15.98 0.58
C TYR A 142 4.20 -17.17 1.05
N GLU A 143 4.86 -18.18 1.62
CA GLU A 143 4.24 -19.44 2.06
C GLU A 143 3.43 -20.17 0.96
N GLY A 144 3.82 -20.00 -0.30
CA GLY A 144 3.13 -20.54 -1.48
C GLY A 144 2.01 -19.66 -2.02
N PHE A 145 1.67 -18.56 -1.35
CA PHE A 145 0.67 -17.59 -1.80
C PHE A 145 1.29 -16.58 -2.75
N GLU A 146 0.92 -16.66 -4.03
CA GLU A 146 1.47 -15.81 -5.09
C GLU A 146 0.98 -14.35 -5.00
N TYR A 147 -0.23 -14.16 -4.48
CA TYR A 147 -0.84 -12.83 -4.28
C TYR A 147 -0.90 -12.49 -2.78
N SER A 148 0.19 -12.74 -2.07
CA SER A 148 0.37 -12.33 -0.68
C SER A 148 0.62 -10.83 -0.57
N HIS A 149 0.34 -10.25 0.62
CA HIS A 149 0.76 -8.90 0.98
C HIS A 149 2.25 -8.66 0.67
N ALA A 150 3.13 -9.61 0.99
CA ALA A 150 4.58 -9.52 0.74
C ALA A 150 4.99 -9.68 -0.74
N SER A 151 4.04 -9.70 -1.69
CA SER A 151 4.31 -10.02 -3.10
C SER A 151 3.77 -8.98 -4.08
N ILE A 152 3.10 -7.92 -3.61
CA ILE A 152 2.43 -6.98 -4.51
C ILE A 152 3.40 -6.30 -5.47
N MET A 153 4.53 -5.79 -4.97
CA MET A 153 5.49 -5.07 -5.81
C MET A 153 6.21 -6.01 -6.79
N TYR A 154 6.44 -7.28 -6.40
CA TYR A 154 6.91 -8.31 -7.34
C TYR A 154 5.90 -8.53 -8.47
N ASN A 155 4.62 -8.70 -8.15
CA ASN A 155 3.58 -8.91 -9.15
C ASN A 155 3.41 -7.70 -10.08
N VAL A 156 3.51 -6.49 -9.55
CA VAL A 156 3.52 -5.25 -10.35
C VAL A 156 4.70 -5.22 -11.32
N LEU A 157 5.91 -5.54 -10.86
CA LEU A 157 7.10 -5.61 -11.73
C LEU A 157 6.92 -6.62 -12.86
N ARG A 158 6.29 -7.75 -12.58
CA ARG A 158 6.06 -8.83 -13.55
C ARG A 158 5.01 -8.46 -14.60
N ASP A 159 3.88 -7.89 -14.16
CA ASP A 159 2.65 -7.87 -14.95
C ASP A 159 2.24 -6.46 -15.41
N VAL A 160 2.82 -5.40 -14.84
CA VAL A 160 2.47 -4.00 -15.15
C VAL A 160 3.71 -3.24 -15.63
N PRO A 161 4.09 -3.39 -16.91
CA PRO A 161 5.26 -2.69 -17.46
C PRO A 161 5.12 -1.17 -17.47
N GLN A 162 3.90 -0.63 -17.39
CA GLN A 162 3.63 0.81 -17.27
C GLN A 162 4.05 1.39 -15.91
N ALA A 163 4.19 0.56 -14.87
CA ALA A 163 4.83 0.97 -13.62
C ALA A 163 6.35 1.04 -13.85
N GLU A 164 6.82 2.12 -14.45
CA GLU A 164 8.20 2.30 -14.93
C GLU A 164 9.23 2.41 -13.80
N ARG A 165 8.77 2.82 -12.62
CA ARG A 165 9.60 3.05 -11.45
C ARG A 165 8.83 2.70 -10.17
N ILE A 166 9.47 1.98 -9.25
CA ILE A 166 9.03 1.80 -7.87
C ILE A 166 10.07 2.47 -6.99
N VAL A 167 9.65 3.44 -6.20
CA VAL A 167 10.48 4.14 -5.23
C VAL A 167 10.02 3.73 -3.84
N GLU A 168 10.80 2.87 -3.20
CA GLU A 168 10.55 2.33 -1.87
C GLU A 168 11.12 3.26 -0.81
N VAL A 169 10.34 3.59 0.22
CA VAL A 169 10.73 4.54 1.27
C VAL A 169 10.35 4.00 2.64
N GLY A 170 11.33 3.88 3.52
CA GLY A 170 11.15 3.45 4.91
C GLY A 170 11.35 1.94 5.14
N VAL A 171 11.70 1.20 4.09
CA VAL A 171 11.93 -0.24 4.13
C VAL A 171 13.04 -0.59 5.13
N ARG A 172 12.78 -1.59 5.99
CA ARG A 172 13.69 -1.97 7.07
C ARG A 172 13.62 -3.44 7.49
N ASP A 173 12.70 -4.21 6.88
CA ASP A 173 12.62 -5.67 7.04
C ASP A 173 12.39 -6.34 5.68
N TYR A 174 13.39 -7.08 5.20
CA TYR A 174 13.39 -7.75 3.89
C TYR A 174 14.43 -8.87 3.85
N CYS A 175 14.23 -9.84 2.97
CA CYS A 175 15.17 -10.95 2.80
C CYS A 175 16.23 -10.68 1.71
N ASP A 176 17.28 -11.51 1.68
CA ASP A 176 18.37 -11.39 0.70
C ASP A 176 17.88 -11.42 -0.77
N ALA A 177 16.86 -12.23 -1.07
CA ALA A 177 16.31 -12.31 -2.41
C ALA A 177 15.60 -11.02 -2.84
N GLU A 178 14.91 -10.35 -1.93
CA GLU A 178 14.30 -9.04 -2.17
C GLU A 178 15.37 -7.96 -2.36
N ALA A 179 16.39 -7.95 -1.50
CA ALA A 179 17.52 -7.04 -1.62
C ALA A 179 18.26 -7.21 -2.98
N GLU A 180 18.43 -8.44 -3.45
CA GLU A 180 19.06 -8.73 -4.74
C GLU A 180 18.19 -8.25 -5.90
N LEU A 181 16.88 -8.49 -5.85
CA LEU A 181 15.94 -8.00 -6.86
C LEU A 181 15.91 -6.47 -6.88
N ALA A 182 15.87 -5.82 -5.73
CA ALA A 182 15.88 -4.36 -5.64
C ALA A 182 17.16 -3.74 -6.21
N ARG A 183 18.32 -4.37 -5.98
CA ARG A 183 19.60 -3.89 -6.51
C ARG A 183 19.77 -4.14 -8.01
N SER A 184 19.28 -5.27 -8.52
CA SER A 184 19.45 -5.67 -9.92
C SER A 184 18.42 -5.06 -10.87
N SER A 185 17.29 -4.61 -10.36
CA SER A 185 16.22 -4.00 -11.16
C SER A 185 16.46 -2.51 -11.42
N GLU A 186 16.51 -2.12 -12.69
CA GLU A 186 16.54 -0.70 -13.07
C GLU A 186 15.24 0.05 -12.69
N ARG A 187 14.14 -0.68 -12.46
CA ARG A 187 12.84 -0.12 -12.12
C ARG A 187 12.67 0.16 -10.62
N ILE A 188 13.58 -0.27 -9.75
CA ILE A 188 13.48 -0.07 -8.31
C ILE A 188 14.51 0.95 -7.83
N ARG A 189 14.10 1.82 -6.91
CA ARG A 189 14.96 2.67 -6.10
C ARG A 189 14.53 2.58 -4.65
N MET A 190 15.44 2.11 -3.81
CA MET A 190 15.17 1.93 -2.37
C MET A 190 15.85 3.03 -1.58
N PHE A 191 15.08 3.66 -0.71
CA PHE A 191 15.51 4.56 0.34
C PHE A 191 15.17 3.90 1.68
N ASP A 192 16.01 2.95 2.10
CA ASP A 192 15.79 2.21 3.33
C ASP A 192 15.90 3.10 4.58
N ASP A 193 15.26 2.69 5.67
CA ASP A 193 15.17 3.45 6.91
C ASP A 193 16.54 3.74 7.53
N THR A 194 17.50 2.80 7.36
CA THR A 194 18.87 2.98 7.86
C THR A 194 19.57 4.11 7.11
N GLN A 195 19.46 4.17 5.78
CA GLN A 195 20.04 5.23 4.96
C GLN A 195 19.38 6.58 5.25
N LEU A 196 18.04 6.60 5.41
CA LEU A 196 17.30 7.81 5.75
C LEU A 196 17.73 8.36 7.13
N SER A 197 17.87 7.48 8.11
CA SER A 197 18.30 7.84 9.46
C SER A 197 19.76 8.31 9.48
N ALA A 198 20.66 7.62 8.77
CA ALA A 198 22.07 8.01 8.67
C ALA A 198 22.22 9.41 8.06
N ALA A 199 21.52 9.67 6.95
CA ALA A 199 21.54 10.99 6.31
C ALA A 199 21.08 12.11 7.28
N ALA A 200 20.01 11.84 8.06
CA ALA A 200 19.53 12.79 9.06
C ALA A 200 20.56 13.02 10.20
N PHE A 201 21.24 11.97 10.67
CA PHE A 201 22.29 12.09 11.70
C PHE A 201 23.53 12.83 11.20
N GLU A 202 23.79 12.79 9.89
CA GLU A 202 24.86 13.54 9.21
C GLU A 202 24.44 14.97 8.85
N GLY A 203 23.23 15.39 9.19
CA GLY A 203 22.73 16.74 9.04
C GLY A 203 21.99 17.05 7.75
N GLU A 204 21.65 16.02 6.93
CA GLU A 204 20.77 16.21 5.79
C GLU A 204 19.35 16.54 6.28
N THR A 205 18.78 17.62 5.78
CA THR A 205 17.41 17.98 6.15
C THR A 205 16.41 17.04 5.46
N TRP A 206 15.30 16.74 6.15
CA TRP A 206 14.23 15.92 5.55
C TRP A 206 13.73 16.46 4.20
N GLY A 207 13.69 17.78 4.04
CA GLY A 207 13.33 18.40 2.77
C GLY A 207 14.32 18.10 1.63
N ALA A 208 15.63 17.98 1.92
CA ALA A 208 16.63 17.58 0.93
C ALA A 208 16.46 16.11 0.56
N THR A 209 16.27 15.25 1.54
CA THR A 209 15.96 13.82 1.35
C THR A 209 14.70 13.61 0.50
N CYS A 210 13.60 14.31 0.81
CA CYS A 210 12.38 14.23 0.01
C CYS A 210 12.59 14.63 -1.45
N ARG A 211 13.36 15.68 -1.72
CA ARG A 211 13.68 16.07 -3.10
C ARG A 211 14.47 15.00 -3.84
N ARG A 212 15.40 14.27 -3.17
CA ARG A 212 16.12 13.14 -3.76
C ARG A 212 15.16 11.98 -4.10
N ILE A 213 14.28 11.64 -3.15
CA ILE A 213 13.26 10.59 -3.35
C ILE A 213 12.37 10.95 -4.54
N VAL A 214 11.82 12.15 -4.53
CA VAL A 214 10.90 12.62 -5.55
C VAL A 214 11.56 12.71 -6.92
N ALA A 215 12.86 13.04 -7.02
CA ALA A 215 13.60 13.08 -8.27
C ALA A 215 13.65 11.74 -9.02
N GLU A 216 13.50 10.62 -8.31
CA GLU A 216 13.42 9.28 -8.92
C GLU A 216 12.04 8.95 -9.51
N LEU A 217 11.00 9.71 -9.18
CA LEU A 217 9.65 9.48 -9.66
C LEU A 217 9.41 10.17 -11.02
N PRO A 218 8.66 9.57 -11.95
CA PRO A 218 8.18 10.24 -13.15
C PRO A 218 7.09 11.26 -12.82
N GLU A 219 6.53 11.92 -13.84
CA GLU A 219 5.48 12.93 -13.69
C GLU A 219 4.21 12.37 -13.03
N ARG A 220 3.80 11.16 -13.42
CA ARG A 220 2.60 10.47 -12.93
C ARG A 220 2.96 9.50 -11.83
N VAL A 221 2.33 9.59 -10.68
CA VAL A 221 2.69 8.82 -9.50
C VAL A 221 1.46 8.14 -8.91
N TYR A 222 1.54 6.84 -8.69
CA TYR A 222 0.67 6.11 -7.80
C TYR A 222 1.30 6.08 -6.42
N VAL A 223 0.54 6.36 -5.37
CA VAL A 223 1.05 6.27 -3.99
C VAL A 223 0.51 4.99 -3.35
N SER A 224 1.39 4.05 -3.04
CA SER A 224 1.07 2.87 -2.24
C SER A 224 1.50 3.12 -0.81
N PHE A 225 0.55 3.19 0.09
CA PHE A 225 0.80 3.57 1.48
C PHE A 225 0.44 2.44 2.43
N ASP A 226 1.45 1.66 2.80
CA ASP A 226 1.35 0.79 3.96
C ASP A 226 1.48 1.59 5.24
N ILE A 227 0.56 1.38 6.19
CA ILE A 227 0.56 2.13 7.44
C ILE A 227 1.78 1.79 8.30
N ASP A 228 2.40 0.61 8.12
CA ASP A 228 3.57 0.18 8.86
C ASP A 228 4.87 0.83 8.37
N GLY A 229 4.85 1.52 7.22
CA GLY A 229 5.91 2.45 6.82
C GLY A 229 6.12 3.58 7.81
N LEU A 230 5.09 3.89 8.62
CA LEU A 230 5.20 4.80 9.75
C LEU A 230 5.89 4.12 10.95
N SER A 231 6.35 4.95 11.88
CA SER A 231 6.80 4.49 13.19
C SER A 231 5.65 3.82 13.95
N VAL A 232 5.97 2.73 14.65
CA VAL A 232 4.99 1.87 15.34
C VAL A 232 4.07 2.61 16.31
N GLU A 233 4.47 3.78 16.80
CA GLU A 233 3.65 4.61 17.68
C GLU A 233 2.38 5.15 17.01
N TYR A 234 2.36 5.24 15.67
CA TYR A 234 1.19 5.71 14.90
C TYR A 234 0.24 4.58 14.51
N CYS A 235 0.74 3.34 14.43
CA CYS A 235 -0.06 2.17 14.08
C CYS A 235 0.44 0.90 14.83
N PRO A 236 0.29 0.88 16.17
CA PRO A 236 0.90 -0.17 17.00
C PRO A 236 0.30 -1.57 16.79
N HIS A 237 -0.84 -1.68 16.12
CA HIS A 237 -1.53 -2.95 15.93
C HIS A 237 -1.50 -3.46 14.48
N THR A 238 -0.79 -2.76 13.57
CA THR A 238 -0.61 -3.28 12.20
C THR A 238 -0.09 -4.73 12.18
N GLY A 239 -0.31 -5.44 11.08
CA GLY A 239 -0.02 -6.89 11.00
C GLY A 239 1.44 -7.25 11.27
N THR A 240 2.36 -6.46 10.80
CA THR A 240 3.82 -6.69 10.80
C THR A 240 4.61 -5.46 11.26
N PRO A 241 4.42 -4.97 12.50
CA PRO A 241 5.08 -3.77 12.97
C PRO A 241 6.60 -3.98 13.09
N VAL A 242 7.40 -3.06 12.54
CA VAL A 242 8.86 -3.06 12.62
C VAL A 242 9.34 -1.76 13.26
N ALA A 243 10.30 -1.84 14.18
CA ALA A 243 10.88 -0.66 14.83
C ALA A 243 11.60 0.27 13.81
N GLY A 244 11.53 1.58 14.00
CA GLY A 244 11.99 2.60 13.04
C GLY A 244 10.81 3.21 12.29
N GLY A 245 11.05 3.67 11.06
CA GLY A 245 10.02 4.19 10.18
C GLY A 245 9.79 5.69 10.27
N LEU A 246 8.96 6.19 9.37
CA LEU A 246 8.69 7.61 9.24
C LEU A 246 7.76 8.11 10.36
N THR A 247 7.99 9.31 10.85
CA THR A 247 6.94 10.01 11.58
C THR A 247 5.80 10.37 10.65
N PHE A 248 4.58 10.53 11.20
CA PHE A 248 3.42 10.98 10.43
C PHE A 248 3.72 12.24 9.61
N ASN A 249 4.39 13.23 10.21
CA ASN A 249 4.71 14.48 9.53
C ASN A 249 5.79 14.32 8.44
N GLN A 250 6.73 13.39 8.59
CA GLN A 250 7.70 13.08 7.54
C GLN A 250 7.00 12.46 6.32
N ALA A 251 6.11 11.50 6.53
CA ALA A 251 5.33 10.91 5.44
C ALA A 251 4.46 11.96 4.73
N VAL A 252 3.69 12.75 5.48
CA VAL A 252 2.86 13.82 4.93
C VAL A 252 3.69 14.88 4.18
N TYR A 253 4.87 15.23 4.68
CA TYR A 253 5.77 16.15 3.99
C TYR A 253 6.28 15.57 2.66
N LEU A 254 6.61 14.28 2.61
CA LEU A 254 7.03 13.60 1.38
C LEU A 254 5.91 13.61 0.33
N LEU A 255 4.69 13.28 0.73
CA LEU A 255 3.52 13.36 -0.14
C LEU A 255 3.28 14.78 -0.69
N HIS A 256 3.41 15.79 0.18
CA HIS A 256 3.30 17.20 -0.23
C HIS A 256 4.42 17.62 -1.17
N GLU A 257 5.67 17.20 -0.92
CA GLU A 257 6.81 17.50 -1.79
C GLU A 257 6.64 16.85 -3.18
N THR A 258 6.03 15.65 -3.25
CA THR A 258 5.69 15.01 -4.51
C THR A 258 4.78 15.91 -5.36
N VAL A 259 3.72 16.44 -4.80
CA VAL A 259 2.80 17.35 -5.50
C VAL A 259 3.47 18.71 -5.79
N ARG A 260 4.21 19.26 -4.81
CA ARG A 260 4.90 20.54 -4.96
C ARG A 260 5.95 20.54 -6.08
N SER A 261 6.50 19.40 -6.40
CA SER A 261 7.46 19.22 -7.50
C SER A 261 6.83 19.21 -8.88
N GLY A 262 5.50 19.32 -8.98
CA GLY A 262 4.73 19.25 -10.22
C GLY A 262 4.30 17.84 -10.62
N ARG A 263 4.53 16.83 -9.79
CA ARG A 263 4.07 15.46 -10.04
C ARG A 263 2.58 15.33 -9.73
N ARG A 264 1.91 14.50 -10.51
CA ARG A 264 0.47 14.24 -10.40
C ARG A 264 0.24 12.90 -9.74
N ILE A 265 -0.55 12.87 -8.66
CA ILE A 265 -0.96 11.62 -8.03
C ILE A 265 -2.18 11.09 -8.79
N ILE A 266 -2.00 9.99 -9.52
CA ILE A 266 -3.02 9.40 -10.39
C ILE A 266 -3.94 8.40 -9.69
N GLY A 267 -3.63 8.03 -8.47
CA GLY A 267 -4.33 7.10 -7.61
C GLY A 267 -3.48 6.76 -6.41
N PHE A 268 -4.07 6.13 -5.42
CA PHE A 268 -3.37 5.73 -4.20
C PHE A 268 -4.07 4.58 -3.49
N ASP A 269 -3.40 3.99 -2.54
CA ASP A 269 -4.00 3.11 -1.54
C ASP A 269 -3.59 3.47 -0.11
N VAL A 270 -4.34 2.95 0.86
CA VAL A 270 -4.00 2.90 2.29
C VAL A 270 -4.33 1.51 2.78
N VAL A 271 -3.32 0.79 3.27
CA VAL A 271 -3.42 -0.64 3.62
C VAL A 271 -2.80 -0.96 4.98
N GLU A 272 -2.95 -2.20 5.42
CA GLU A 272 -2.39 -2.82 6.65
C GLU A 272 -2.83 -2.17 7.97
N VAL A 273 -3.85 -1.33 7.94
CA VAL A 273 -4.46 -0.82 9.17
C VAL A 273 -5.21 -1.96 9.88
N VAL A 274 -4.94 -2.15 11.15
CA VAL A 274 -5.65 -3.14 11.99
C VAL A 274 -6.41 -2.40 13.09
N PRO A 275 -7.74 -2.28 13.00
CA PRO A 275 -8.51 -1.71 14.08
C PRO A 275 -8.46 -2.60 15.31
N ARG A 276 -8.36 -2.00 16.49
CA ARG A 276 -8.28 -2.71 17.76
C ARG A 276 -9.37 -2.26 18.71
N PRO A 277 -10.18 -3.15 19.29
CA PRO A 277 -11.13 -2.79 20.32
C PRO A 277 -10.47 -2.02 21.48
N GLY A 278 -11.00 -0.86 21.82
CA GLY A 278 -10.46 0.00 22.87
C GLY A 278 -9.30 0.92 22.46
N SER A 279 -8.85 0.85 21.20
CA SER A 279 -7.86 1.77 20.63
C SER A 279 -8.40 2.39 19.35
N SER A 280 -8.30 3.71 19.22
CA SER A 280 -8.67 4.41 17.97
C SER A 280 -7.46 4.87 17.17
N ILE A 281 -6.23 4.61 17.64
CA ILE A 281 -5.03 5.21 17.07
C ILE A 281 -4.81 4.76 15.61
N ASP A 282 -4.90 3.47 15.33
CA ASP A 282 -4.63 2.92 14.00
C ASP A 282 -5.66 3.43 12.97
N ALA A 283 -6.96 3.28 13.28
CA ALA A 283 -8.02 3.77 12.40
C ALA A 283 -7.98 5.29 12.20
N SER A 284 -7.69 6.05 13.28
CA SER A 284 -7.54 7.50 13.23
C SER A 284 -6.32 7.94 12.41
N THR A 285 -5.20 7.22 12.50
CA THR A 285 -4.01 7.46 11.67
C THR A 285 -4.33 7.16 10.20
N GLY A 286 -4.93 6.00 9.91
CA GLY A 286 -5.35 5.62 8.57
C GLY A 286 -6.31 6.64 7.94
N ALA A 287 -7.31 7.10 8.70
CA ALA A 287 -8.27 8.12 8.23
C ALA A 287 -7.58 9.46 7.91
N ARG A 288 -6.59 9.88 8.71
CA ARG A 288 -5.84 11.11 8.45
C ARG A 288 -4.92 10.99 7.23
N ILE A 289 -4.25 9.86 7.05
CA ILE A 289 -3.45 9.59 5.82
C ILE A 289 -4.36 9.57 4.61
N LEU A 290 -5.49 8.86 4.69
CA LEU A 290 -6.49 8.82 3.62
C LEU A 290 -6.94 10.23 3.21
N TYR A 291 -7.28 11.09 4.17
CA TYR A 291 -7.71 12.45 3.88
C TYR A 291 -6.59 13.31 3.27
N LYS A 292 -5.34 13.16 3.74
CA LYS A 292 -4.17 13.81 3.13
C LYS A 292 -3.98 13.38 1.68
N LEU A 293 -4.07 12.08 1.41
CA LEU A 293 -3.94 11.55 0.04
C LEU A 293 -5.07 12.06 -0.85
N CYS A 294 -6.33 12.02 -0.41
CA CYS A 294 -7.45 12.62 -1.15
C CYS A 294 -7.18 14.09 -1.50
N GLY A 295 -6.80 14.89 -0.50
CA GLY A 295 -6.57 16.32 -0.68
C GLY A 295 -5.40 16.63 -1.62
N LEU A 296 -4.28 15.94 -1.48
CA LEU A 296 -3.09 16.12 -2.30
C LEU A 296 -3.30 15.61 -3.73
N THR A 297 -4.01 14.49 -3.90
CA THR A 297 -4.37 13.96 -5.23
C THR A 297 -5.21 14.99 -5.99
N LEU A 298 -6.27 15.51 -5.38
CA LEU A 298 -7.11 16.56 -5.97
C LEU A 298 -6.32 17.84 -6.29
N LYS A 299 -5.40 18.23 -5.39
CA LYS A 299 -4.55 19.40 -5.61
C LYS A 299 -3.58 19.21 -6.77
N SER A 300 -3.09 18.00 -7.01
CA SER A 300 -2.15 17.72 -8.09
C SER A 300 -2.78 17.80 -9.49
N GLU A 301 -4.10 17.88 -9.59
CA GLU A 301 -4.85 18.05 -10.83
C GLU A 301 -5.19 19.55 -11.15
N LEU A 302 -4.94 20.45 -10.19
CA LEU A 302 -5.16 21.88 -10.34
C LEU A 302 -3.90 22.60 -10.84
#